data_fb554f8ad4b66a417abac0c438c53496
#
_entry.id   fb554f8ad4b66a417abac0c438c53496
#
_cell.length_a   1.000
_cell.length_b   1.000
_cell.length_c   1.000
_cell.angle_alpha   90.00
_cell.angle_beta   90.00
_cell.angle_gamma   90.00
#
_symmetry.space_group_name_H-M   'P 1'
#
loop_
_entity.id
_entity.type
_entity.pdbx_description
1 polymer ?
#
loop_
_entity_poly.entity_id
_entity_poly.type
_entity_poly.pdbx_seq_one_letter_code
_entity_poly.pdbx_strand_id
1 'polypeptide(L)'
;FKKWQNKLPLYNMRINNLSAAIISAQLPELNKRIEKGRHNHDFTAERLNRSPWICVPEKLRPETRAPDSIQFNLIDMNSGEIDLFEKITSLSGLNIQIFGRTKNNARAFWNWKFLPETFELPKTRKMLMTACDVRLPPKLSQDECRNISDVILSAIMTIKNGVAA
;
A
#
# COMPACT_ATOMS: atom_id res chain seq x y z
N PHE A 1 13.00 7.83 25.14
CA PHE A 1 12.16 7.29 24.06
C PHE A 1 13.01 6.47 23.06
N LYS A 2 14.08 7.03 22.49
CA LYS A 2 14.96 6.34 21.51
C LYS A 2 15.55 5.01 22.00
N LYS A 3 15.82 4.85 23.31
CA LYS A 3 16.36 3.61 23.91
C LYS A 3 15.41 2.41 23.75
N TRP A 4 14.11 2.65 23.73
CA TRP A 4 13.06 1.62 23.71
C TRP A 4 12.36 1.50 22.36
N GLN A 5 12.66 2.40 21.43
CA GLN A 5 12.11 2.38 20.08
C GLN A 5 12.50 1.05 19.39
N ASN A 6 11.55 0.36 18.84
CA ASN A 6 11.69 -0.96 18.20
C ASN A 6 12.04 -2.13 19.14
N LYS A 7 12.21 -1.89 20.45
CA LYS A 7 12.42 -2.95 21.45
C LYS A 7 11.12 -3.39 22.13
N LEU A 8 10.18 -2.46 22.28
CA LEU A 8 8.88 -2.70 22.87
C LEU A 8 7.79 -2.05 22.01
N PRO A 9 6.59 -2.63 21.92
CA PRO A 9 5.44 -1.95 21.33
C PRO A 9 5.04 -0.77 22.25
N LEU A 10 5.48 0.42 21.86
CA LEU A 10 5.19 1.63 22.61
C LEU A 10 3.91 2.26 22.06
N TYR A 11 2.85 2.22 22.86
CA TYR A 11 1.61 2.92 22.57
C TYR A 11 1.64 4.30 23.20
N ASN A 12 1.61 5.35 22.36
CA ASN A 12 1.41 6.71 22.83
C ASN A 12 -0.05 7.12 22.59
N MET A 13 -0.86 7.02 23.62
CA MET A 13 -2.30 7.38 23.58
C MET A 13 -2.57 8.82 24.03
N ARG A 14 -1.53 9.61 24.28
CA ARG A 14 -1.68 11.01 24.68
C ARG A 14 -1.86 11.90 23.46
N ILE A 15 -2.88 12.74 23.51
CA ILE A 15 -3.10 13.81 22.54
C ILE A 15 -2.89 15.16 23.23
N ASN A 16 -2.17 16.08 22.62
CA ASN A 16 -2.04 17.45 23.11
C ASN A 16 -3.23 18.31 22.64
N ASN A 17 -3.43 19.44 23.32
CA ASN A 17 -4.58 20.32 23.07
C ASN A 17 -4.61 20.87 21.63
N LEU A 18 -3.45 21.16 21.02
CA LEU A 18 -3.37 21.64 19.65
C LEU A 18 -3.83 20.55 18.67
N SER A 19 -3.33 19.32 18.82
CA SER A 19 -3.77 18.19 17.98
C SER A 19 -5.26 17.90 18.18
N ALA A 20 -5.77 17.98 19.42
CA ALA A 20 -7.19 17.79 19.71
C ALA A 20 -8.05 18.85 19.03
N ALA A 21 -7.64 20.12 19.06
CA ALA A 21 -8.36 21.23 18.40
C ALA A 21 -8.42 21.03 16.88
N ILE A 22 -7.29 20.65 16.24
CA ILE A 22 -7.23 20.38 14.81
C ILE A 22 -8.12 19.20 14.42
N ILE A 23 -8.09 18.11 15.20
CA ILE A 23 -8.92 16.93 14.93
C ILE A 23 -10.40 17.27 15.11
N SER A 24 -10.77 17.97 16.20
CA SER A 24 -12.16 18.35 16.47
C SER A 24 -12.78 19.14 15.32
N ALA A 25 -12.01 20.03 14.69
CA ALA A 25 -12.47 20.81 13.54
C ALA A 25 -12.69 19.94 12.27
N GLN A 26 -12.05 18.76 12.18
CA GLN A 26 -12.13 17.85 11.03
C GLN A 26 -13.15 16.73 11.21
N LEU A 27 -13.58 16.43 12.43
CA LEU A 27 -14.52 15.33 12.73
C LEU A 27 -15.85 15.41 11.94
N PRO A 28 -16.49 16.59 11.77
CA PRO A 28 -17.73 16.69 11.01
C PRO A 28 -17.62 16.18 9.56
N GLU A 29 -16.44 16.31 8.95
CA GLU A 29 -16.18 15.89 7.56
C GLU A 29 -15.67 14.44 7.45
N LEU A 30 -15.47 13.73 8.57
CA LEU A 30 -14.81 12.42 8.59
C LEU A 30 -15.57 11.39 7.75
N ASN A 31 -16.89 11.27 7.93
CA ASN A 31 -17.70 10.29 7.22
C ASN A 31 -17.67 10.52 5.71
N LYS A 32 -17.78 11.77 5.28
CA LYS A 32 -17.69 12.15 3.86
C LYS A 32 -16.32 11.81 3.25
N ARG A 33 -15.25 12.02 4.00
CA ARG A 33 -13.89 11.61 3.58
C ARG A 33 -13.74 10.10 3.47
N ILE A 34 -14.31 9.35 4.42
CA ILE A 34 -14.29 7.89 4.40
C ILE A 34 -15.05 7.35 3.18
N GLU A 35 -16.23 7.87 2.91
CA GLU A 35 -17.05 7.48 1.75
C GLU A 35 -16.33 7.76 0.44
N LYS A 36 -15.72 8.94 0.31
CA LYS A 36 -14.93 9.28 -0.88
C LYS A 36 -13.70 8.41 -1.01
N GLY A 37 -13.01 8.11 0.09
CA GLY A 37 -11.89 7.17 0.10
C GLY A 37 -12.28 5.78 -0.35
N ARG A 38 -13.44 5.27 0.09
CA ARG A 38 -14.00 3.99 -0.38
C ARG A 38 -14.29 4.00 -1.87
N HIS A 39 -14.96 5.04 -2.34
CA HIS A 39 -15.26 5.18 -3.77
C HIS A 39 -14.00 5.16 -4.62
N ASN A 40 -12.97 5.92 -4.25
CA ASN A 40 -11.68 5.94 -4.94
C ASN A 40 -10.99 4.57 -4.90
N HIS A 41 -10.99 3.91 -3.73
CA HIS A 41 -10.42 2.58 -3.54
C HIS A 41 -11.13 1.54 -4.43
N ASP A 42 -12.46 1.48 -4.36
CA ASP A 42 -13.25 0.47 -5.07
C ASP A 42 -13.15 0.65 -6.59
N PHE A 43 -13.19 1.89 -7.07
CA PHE A 43 -12.95 2.23 -8.47
C PHE A 43 -11.56 1.77 -8.95
N THR A 44 -10.52 2.06 -8.17
CA THR A 44 -9.15 1.67 -8.50
C THR A 44 -8.98 0.14 -8.44
N ALA A 45 -9.54 -0.51 -7.41
CA ALA A 45 -9.49 -1.96 -7.23
C ALA A 45 -10.15 -2.71 -8.38
N GLU A 46 -11.33 -2.27 -8.82
CA GLU A 46 -12.01 -2.85 -9.99
C GLU A 46 -11.15 -2.79 -11.25
N ARG A 47 -10.49 -1.65 -11.48
CA ARG A 47 -9.61 -1.49 -12.65
C ARG A 47 -8.37 -2.38 -12.56
N LEU A 48 -7.70 -2.43 -11.42
CA LEU A 48 -6.49 -3.22 -11.22
C LEU A 48 -6.77 -4.72 -11.31
N ASN A 49 -7.88 -5.20 -10.77
CA ASN A 49 -8.27 -6.61 -10.81
C ASN A 49 -8.65 -7.12 -12.22
N ARG A 50 -8.69 -6.26 -13.25
CA ARG A 50 -8.82 -6.70 -14.66
C ARG A 50 -7.52 -7.33 -15.16
N SER A 51 -6.40 -7.09 -14.50
CA SER A 51 -5.11 -7.70 -14.85
C SER A 51 -4.94 -9.04 -14.11
N PRO A 52 -4.58 -10.13 -14.80
CA PRO A 52 -4.29 -11.41 -14.16
C PRO A 52 -3.02 -11.38 -13.30
N TRP A 53 -2.19 -10.35 -13.43
CA TRP A 53 -0.93 -10.18 -12.69
C TRP A 53 -1.07 -9.27 -11.47
N ILE A 54 -2.29 -8.86 -11.12
CA ILE A 54 -2.60 -8.07 -9.92
C ILE A 54 -3.70 -8.76 -9.12
N CYS A 55 -3.55 -8.76 -7.79
CA CYS A 55 -4.59 -9.16 -6.87
C CYS A 55 -4.77 -8.08 -5.80
N VAL A 56 -5.88 -7.37 -5.84
CA VAL A 56 -6.32 -6.51 -4.73
C VAL A 56 -7.07 -7.39 -3.73
N PRO A 57 -6.62 -7.49 -2.46
CA PRO A 57 -7.27 -8.34 -1.48
C PRO A 57 -8.74 -7.98 -1.27
N GLU A 58 -9.58 -9.00 -1.24
CA GLU A 58 -11.00 -8.82 -0.94
C GLU A 58 -11.21 -8.32 0.50
N LYS A 59 -12.33 -7.64 0.70
CA LYS A 59 -12.77 -7.18 2.00
C LYS A 59 -13.22 -8.39 2.84
N LEU A 60 -12.69 -8.49 4.06
CA LEU A 60 -13.14 -9.47 5.03
C LEU A 60 -14.48 -9.07 5.64
N ARG A 61 -15.35 -10.04 5.92
CA ARG A 61 -16.58 -9.80 6.68
C ARG A 61 -16.27 -9.91 8.18
N PRO A 62 -16.71 -8.97 9.01
CA PRO A 62 -17.58 -7.78 8.80
C PRO A 62 -16.80 -6.45 8.61
N GLU A 63 -15.65 -6.46 7.99
CA GLU A 63 -14.76 -5.29 7.83
C GLU A 63 -15.48 -4.08 7.20
N THR A 64 -15.24 -2.89 7.78
CA THR A 64 -15.62 -1.61 7.19
C THR A 64 -14.36 -0.78 6.98
N ARG A 65 -13.95 -0.62 5.72
CA ARG A 65 -12.70 0.08 5.36
C ARG A 65 -12.86 1.60 5.41
N ALA A 66 -11.80 2.27 5.87
CA ALA A 66 -11.61 3.71 5.73
C ALA A 66 -10.29 3.95 4.97
N PRO A 67 -10.23 3.65 3.66
CA PRO A 67 -8.99 3.60 2.91
C PRO A 67 -8.45 5.00 2.59
N ASP A 68 -7.13 5.15 2.67
CA ASP A 68 -6.34 6.29 2.19
C ASP A 68 -5.23 5.82 1.23
N SER A 69 -5.22 4.53 0.93
CA SER A 69 -4.30 3.88 -0.01
C SER A 69 -4.97 2.65 -0.62
N ILE A 70 -4.40 2.16 -1.72
CA ILE A 70 -4.72 0.84 -2.25
C ILE A 70 -3.54 -0.08 -2.09
N GLN A 71 -3.80 -1.28 -1.59
CA GLN A 71 -2.83 -2.35 -1.47
C GLN A 71 -3.17 -3.46 -2.46
N PHE A 72 -2.16 -3.98 -3.14
CA PHE A 72 -2.30 -5.08 -4.08
C PHE A 72 -1.03 -5.93 -4.13
N ASN A 73 -1.16 -7.17 -4.55
CA ASN A 73 -0.03 -8.06 -4.78
C ASN A 73 0.23 -8.20 -6.29
N LEU A 74 1.52 -8.20 -6.65
CA LEU A 74 1.97 -8.61 -7.98
C LEU A 74 1.98 -10.14 -8.04
N ILE A 75 1.33 -10.70 -9.05
CA ILE A 75 1.19 -12.15 -9.24
C ILE A 75 2.11 -12.59 -10.38
N ASP A 76 2.77 -13.73 -10.19
CA ASP A 76 3.64 -14.36 -11.18
C ASP A 76 4.68 -13.40 -11.81
N MET A 77 5.30 -12.58 -10.93
CA MET A 77 6.41 -11.71 -11.28
C MET A 77 7.67 -12.11 -10.53
N ASN A 78 8.77 -12.26 -11.25
CA ASN A 78 10.09 -12.50 -10.68
C ASN A 78 10.74 -11.20 -10.16
N SER A 79 11.89 -11.31 -9.47
CA SER A 79 12.53 -10.14 -8.86
C SER A 79 12.93 -9.07 -9.89
N GLY A 80 13.43 -9.47 -11.06
CA GLY A 80 13.83 -8.53 -12.12
C GLY A 80 12.64 -7.81 -12.74
N GLU A 81 11.50 -8.49 -12.91
CA GLU A 81 10.26 -7.88 -13.35
C GLU A 81 9.74 -6.86 -12.33
N ILE A 82 9.85 -7.17 -11.04
CA ILE A 82 9.46 -6.24 -9.97
C ILE A 82 10.39 -5.01 -9.94
N ASP A 83 11.71 -5.19 -10.13
CA ASP A 83 12.66 -4.07 -10.24
C ASP A 83 12.29 -3.16 -11.41
N LEU A 84 11.94 -3.75 -12.54
CA LEU A 84 11.51 -3.00 -13.72
C LEU A 84 10.17 -2.29 -13.50
N PHE A 85 9.22 -2.94 -12.80
CA PHE A 85 7.95 -2.34 -12.43
C PHE A 85 8.15 -1.08 -11.55
N GLU A 86 8.97 -1.18 -10.48
CA GLU A 86 9.30 -0.03 -9.64
C GLU A 86 9.94 1.11 -10.45
N LYS A 87 10.84 0.77 -11.39
CA LYS A 87 11.50 1.75 -12.24
C LYS A 87 10.52 2.45 -13.18
N ILE A 88 9.68 1.70 -13.91
CA ILE A 88 8.72 2.26 -14.88
C ILE A 88 7.71 3.15 -14.17
N THR A 89 7.12 2.69 -13.06
CA THR A 89 6.13 3.48 -12.31
C THR A 89 6.74 4.74 -11.72
N SER A 90 7.98 4.67 -11.20
CA SER A 90 8.70 5.83 -10.68
C SER A 90 9.00 6.85 -11.78
N LEU A 91 9.44 6.42 -12.97
CA LEU A 91 9.66 7.30 -14.12
C LEU A 91 8.36 7.96 -14.60
N SER A 92 7.23 7.31 -14.40
CA SER A 92 5.89 7.87 -14.68
C SER A 92 5.36 8.76 -13.55
N GLY A 93 6.18 9.07 -12.54
CA GLY A 93 5.82 9.92 -11.42
C GLY A 93 5.01 9.22 -10.31
N LEU A 94 4.83 7.91 -10.39
CA LEU A 94 4.11 7.12 -9.39
C LEU A 94 5.08 6.29 -8.53
N ASN A 95 5.30 6.74 -7.30
CA ASN A 95 6.11 5.98 -6.34
C ASN A 95 5.25 4.93 -5.63
N ILE A 96 5.55 3.67 -5.88
CA ILE A 96 4.91 2.51 -5.27
C ILE A 96 5.81 1.98 -4.15
N GLN A 97 5.25 1.77 -2.96
CA GLN A 97 5.96 1.14 -1.87
C GLN A 97 5.73 -0.36 -1.91
N ILE A 98 6.80 -1.16 -2.04
CA ILE A 98 6.73 -2.62 -1.90
C ILE A 98 7.25 -2.99 -0.52
N PHE A 99 6.39 -3.58 0.32
CA PHE A 99 6.67 -3.72 1.75
C PHE A 99 7.93 -4.50 2.06
N GLY A 100 8.19 -5.58 1.34
CA GLY A 100 9.36 -6.43 1.56
C GLY A 100 10.65 -5.88 0.94
N ARG A 101 10.57 -4.90 0.04
CA ARG A 101 11.71 -4.35 -0.71
C ARG A 101 12.12 -2.97 -0.19
N THR A 102 11.18 -2.22 0.36
CA THR A 102 11.45 -0.91 0.96
C THR A 102 12.26 -1.07 2.24
N LYS A 103 13.45 -0.47 2.25
CA LYS A 103 14.39 -0.55 3.39
C LYS A 103 13.73 -0.10 4.69
N ASN A 104 13.91 -0.89 5.75
CA ASN A 104 13.39 -0.63 7.09
C ASN A 104 11.86 -0.46 7.17
N ASN A 105 11.10 -1.03 6.23
CA ASN A 105 9.65 -1.00 6.30
C ASN A 105 9.14 -1.74 7.55
N ALA A 106 8.32 -1.06 8.35
CA ALA A 106 7.79 -1.61 9.60
C ALA A 106 6.79 -2.77 9.40
N ARG A 107 6.25 -2.97 8.18
CA ARG A 107 5.38 -4.10 7.84
C ARG A 107 6.17 -5.38 7.54
N ALA A 108 7.47 -5.27 7.26
CA ALA A 108 8.34 -6.40 7.06
C ALA A 108 8.88 -6.90 8.40
N PHE A 109 8.37 -8.04 8.87
CA PHE A 109 8.65 -8.59 10.20
C PHE A 109 10.15 -8.79 10.47
N TRP A 110 10.96 -9.05 9.47
CA TRP A 110 12.41 -9.18 9.61
C TRP A 110 13.14 -7.88 9.97
N ASN A 111 12.45 -6.75 9.93
CA ASN A 111 12.94 -5.48 10.44
C ASN A 111 12.62 -5.28 11.93
N TRP A 112 11.83 -6.17 12.55
CA TRP A 112 11.40 -6.04 13.94
C TRP A 112 12.45 -6.55 14.90
N LYS A 113 13.08 -5.66 15.64
CA LYS A 113 14.16 -5.98 16.58
C LYS A 113 13.70 -6.66 17.87
N PHE A 114 12.40 -6.82 18.07
CA PHE A 114 11.83 -7.50 19.22
C PHE A 114 11.49 -8.97 18.96
N LEU A 115 11.69 -9.46 17.73
CA LEU A 115 11.59 -10.87 17.38
C LEU A 115 12.97 -11.52 17.40
N PRO A 116 13.07 -12.84 17.72
CA PRO A 116 14.30 -13.59 17.55
C PRO A 116 14.78 -13.57 16.09
N GLU A 117 16.09 -13.54 15.86
CA GLU A 117 16.69 -13.56 14.51
C GLU A 117 16.31 -14.83 13.73
N THR A 118 16.04 -15.93 14.45
CA THR A 118 15.61 -17.22 13.88
C THR A 118 14.12 -17.29 13.53
N PHE A 119 13.39 -16.20 13.77
CA PHE A 119 11.95 -16.16 13.48
C PHE A 119 11.71 -16.05 11.98
N GLU A 120 11.15 -17.12 11.40
CA GLU A 120 10.90 -17.20 9.96
C GLU A 120 9.43 -17.44 9.64
N LEU A 121 8.93 -16.67 8.67
CA LEU A 121 7.60 -16.81 8.09
C LEU A 121 7.73 -16.79 6.55
N PRO A 122 8.15 -17.90 5.91
CA PRO A 122 8.49 -17.91 4.50
C PRO A 122 7.33 -17.52 3.58
N LYS A 123 6.10 -17.94 3.90
CA LYS A 123 4.90 -17.56 3.13
C LYS A 123 4.62 -16.07 3.25
N THR A 124 4.70 -15.51 4.45
CA THR A 124 4.51 -14.06 4.70
C THR A 124 5.62 -13.25 4.03
N ARG A 125 6.87 -13.72 4.11
CA ARG A 125 7.99 -13.08 3.41
C ARG A 125 7.74 -13.04 1.90
N LYS A 126 7.37 -14.16 1.29
CA LYS A 126 7.06 -14.24 -0.14
C LYS A 126 5.96 -13.25 -0.52
N MET A 127 4.87 -13.18 0.25
CA MET A 127 3.77 -12.25 0.02
C MET A 127 4.23 -10.78 0.12
N LEU A 128 5.00 -10.43 1.16
CA LEU A 128 5.46 -9.05 1.37
C LEU A 128 6.43 -8.57 0.28
N MET A 129 7.17 -9.48 -0.37
CA MET A 129 8.06 -9.14 -1.48
C MET A 129 7.33 -8.70 -2.75
N THR A 130 6.03 -8.95 -2.84
CA THR A 130 5.15 -8.57 -3.96
C THR A 130 4.02 -7.62 -3.56
N ALA A 131 3.88 -7.34 -2.25
CA ALA A 131 2.81 -6.52 -1.70
C ALA A 131 3.12 -5.03 -1.88
N CYS A 132 2.34 -4.38 -2.71
CA CYS A 132 2.44 -2.98 -3.09
C CYS A 132 1.46 -2.11 -2.30
N ASP A 133 1.83 -0.85 -2.06
CA ASP A 133 0.98 0.19 -1.46
C ASP A 133 1.10 1.48 -2.25
N VAL A 134 -0.03 2.04 -2.63
CA VAL A 134 -0.14 3.32 -3.34
C VAL A 134 -1.11 4.21 -2.61
N ARG A 135 -0.70 5.44 -2.32
CA ARG A 135 -1.55 6.42 -1.68
C ARG A 135 -2.70 6.84 -2.58
N LEU A 136 -3.94 6.75 -2.04
CA LEU A 136 -5.17 7.22 -2.65
C LEU A 136 -5.90 8.16 -1.69
N PRO A 137 -5.37 9.37 -1.44
CA PRO A 137 -6.04 10.30 -0.54
C PRO A 137 -7.45 10.63 -1.04
N PRO A 138 -8.44 10.79 -0.14
CA PRO A 138 -9.83 11.05 -0.50
C PRO A 138 -10.05 12.28 -1.39
N LYS A 139 -9.10 13.21 -1.43
CA LYS A 139 -9.15 14.41 -2.28
C LYS A 139 -9.01 14.14 -3.77
N LEU A 140 -8.45 12.99 -4.16
CA LEU A 140 -8.27 12.66 -5.57
C LEU A 140 -9.61 12.61 -6.31
N SER A 141 -9.61 13.11 -7.53
CA SER A 141 -10.70 12.92 -8.49
C SER A 141 -10.70 11.50 -9.05
N GLN A 142 -11.79 11.12 -9.71
CA GLN A 142 -11.87 9.82 -10.37
C GLN A 142 -10.89 9.69 -11.54
N ASP A 143 -10.60 10.79 -12.25
CA ASP A 143 -9.63 10.81 -13.34
C ASP A 143 -8.19 10.63 -12.84
N GLU A 144 -7.86 11.23 -11.69
CA GLU A 144 -6.56 10.97 -11.06
C GLU A 144 -6.42 9.51 -10.62
N CYS A 145 -7.47 8.91 -10.05
CA CYS A 145 -7.49 7.47 -9.72
C CYS A 145 -7.37 6.60 -10.97
N ARG A 146 -8.00 7.02 -12.10
CA ARG A 146 -7.86 6.34 -13.40
C ARG A 146 -6.42 6.41 -13.87
N ASN A 147 -5.80 7.58 -13.88
CA ASN A 147 -4.41 7.76 -14.29
C ASN A 147 -3.44 6.90 -13.46
N ILE A 148 -3.64 6.82 -12.14
CA ILE A 148 -2.86 5.93 -11.27
C ILE A 148 -3.01 4.47 -11.72
N SER A 149 -4.24 4.02 -11.97
CA SER A 149 -4.50 2.65 -12.44
C SER A 149 -3.85 2.40 -13.80
N ASP A 150 -3.92 3.35 -14.72
CA ASP A 150 -3.39 3.22 -16.09
C ASP A 150 -1.86 3.14 -16.07
N VAL A 151 -1.18 3.91 -15.23
CA VAL A 151 0.27 3.81 -15.05
C VAL A 151 0.66 2.41 -14.56
N ILE A 152 -0.04 1.88 -13.56
CA ILE A 152 0.23 0.55 -13.00
C ILE A 152 0.02 -0.53 -14.07
N LEU A 153 -1.14 -0.51 -14.74
CA LEU A 153 -1.48 -1.51 -15.76
C LEU A 153 -0.55 -1.45 -16.96
N SER A 154 -0.21 -0.25 -17.45
CA SER A 154 0.73 -0.05 -18.55
C SER A 154 2.13 -0.55 -18.20
N ALA A 155 2.61 -0.32 -16.98
CA ALA A 155 3.90 -0.83 -16.54
C ALA A 155 3.94 -2.36 -16.59
N ILE A 156 2.90 -3.03 -16.09
CA ILE A 156 2.79 -4.50 -16.12
C ILE A 156 2.71 -5.01 -17.56
N MET A 157 1.89 -4.41 -18.41
CA MET A 157 1.77 -4.80 -19.81
C MET A 157 3.11 -4.67 -20.55
N THR A 158 3.85 -3.59 -20.31
CA THR A 158 5.19 -3.38 -20.90
C THR A 158 6.14 -4.50 -20.48
N ILE A 159 6.13 -4.90 -19.21
CA ILE A 159 6.99 -5.96 -18.68
C ILE A 159 6.61 -7.31 -19.29
N LYS A 160 5.33 -7.66 -19.30
CA LYS A 160 4.87 -8.98 -19.78
C LYS A 160 4.99 -9.12 -21.29
N ASN A 161 4.80 -8.06 -22.06
CA ASN A 161 5.00 -8.07 -23.51
C ASN A 161 6.48 -8.03 -23.91
N GLY A 162 7.35 -7.37 -23.12
CA GLY A 162 8.78 -7.29 -23.39
C GLY A 162 9.58 -8.53 -23.01
N VAL A 163 9.03 -9.40 -22.15
CA VAL A 163 9.62 -10.72 -21.81
C VAL A 163 9.27 -11.79 -22.85
N ALA A 164 8.30 -11.52 -23.73
CA ALA A 164 7.87 -12.44 -24.80
C ALA A 164 8.63 -12.24 -26.13
N ALA A 165 9.62 -11.36 -26.17
CA ALA A 165 10.54 -11.11 -27.30
C ALA A 165 11.96 -11.52 -26.96
#